data_84189697e50836dcae8b32ad38467a1f
#
_entry.id   84189697e50836dcae8b32ad38467a1f
#
_cell.length_a   1.000
_cell.length_b   1.000
_cell.length_c   1.000
_cell.angle_alpha   90.00
_cell.angle_beta   90.00
_cell.angle_gamma   90.00
#
_symmetry.space_group_name_H-M   'P 1'
#
loop_
_entity.id
_entity.type
_entity.pdbx_description
1 polymer ?
#
loop_
_entity_poly.entity_id
_entity_poly.type
_entity_poly.pdbx_seq_one_letter_code
_entity_poly.pdbx_strand_id
1 'polypeptide(L)'
;MRIRLKAAVIGSAFAFAAALAQAQVPQYGANITLDQARKVAAAADAEARKNGWPVAIAIVDNAGQMVYFQRADNTQTGSISVAEDKAVSAAMFRRSTKVLQDAVAGGGAGVRFLGMRDGSPIEGGLVITVDGKII
;
A
#
# COMPACT_ATOMS: atom_id res chain seq x y z
N MET A 1 -2.87 27.32 -71.29
CA MET A 1 -3.78 26.97 -70.21
C MET A 1 -3.04 26.03 -69.22
N ARG A 2 -2.55 26.59 -68.12
CA ARG A 2 -1.71 25.84 -67.15
C ARG A 2 -2.55 25.52 -65.92
N ILE A 3 -2.86 24.24 -65.74
CA ILE A 3 -3.59 23.74 -64.59
C ILE A 3 -2.60 23.53 -63.45
N ARG A 4 -2.73 24.29 -62.35
CA ARG A 4 -1.95 24.10 -61.13
C ARG A 4 -2.73 23.14 -60.21
N LEU A 5 -2.19 21.94 -60.07
CA LEU A 5 -2.64 21.01 -59.03
C LEU A 5 -2.16 21.50 -57.65
N LYS A 6 -3.07 21.81 -56.75
CA LYS A 6 -2.75 22.07 -55.33
C LYS A 6 -2.78 20.74 -54.60
N ALA A 7 -1.64 20.29 -54.12
CA ALA A 7 -1.53 19.13 -53.24
C ALA A 7 -2.06 19.53 -51.86
N ALA A 8 -3.11 18.87 -51.38
CA ALA A 8 -3.60 18.98 -50.02
C ALA A 8 -2.78 18.05 -49.12
N VAL A 9 -2.02 18.62 -48.20
CA VAL A 9 -1.33 17.87 -47.15
C VAL A 9 -2.35 17.57 -46.06
N ILE A 10 -2.76 16.30 -45.98
CA ILE A 10 -3.59 15.81 -44.88
C ILE A 10 -2.65 15.49 -43.71
N GLY A 11 -2.57 16.40 -42.77
CA GLY A 11 -1.86 16.19 -41.50
C GLY A 11 -2.66 15.25 -40.61
N SER A 12 -2.21 14.00 -40.49
CA SER A 12 -2.74 13.06 -39.50
C SER A 12 -2.28 13.48 -38.10
N ALA A 13 -3.15 14.12 -37.34
CA ALA A 13 -2.95 14.36 -35.92
C ALA A 13 -3.13 13.02 -35.17
N PHE A 14 -2.01 12.35 -34.86
CA PHE A 14 -2.01 11.26 -33.88
C PHE A 14 -2.25 11.86 -32.51
N ALA A 15 -3.49 11.79 -32.04
CA ALA A 15 -3.83 12.05 -30.66
C ALA A 15 -3.25 10.92 -29.80
N PHE A 16 -2.12 11.16 -29.15
CA PHE A 16 -1.60 10.33 -28.07
C PHE A 16 -2.55 10.48 -26.87
N ALA A 17 -3.54 9.61 -26.77
CA ALA A 17 -4.30 9.42 -25.56
C ALA A 17 -3.38 8.71 -24.55
N ALA A 18 -2.66 9.49 -23.75
CA ALA A 18 -2.02 8.99 -22.55
C ALA A 18 -3.13 8.52 -21.61
N ALA A 19 -3.46 7.23 -21.64
CA ALA A 19 -4.28 6.60 -20.60
C ALA A 19 -3.50 6.71 -19.31
N LEU A 20 -3.87 7.65 -18.45
CA LEU A 20 -3.47 7.66 -17.06
C LEU A 20 -4.05 6.38 -16.46
N ALA A 21 -3.24 5.34 -16.38
CA ALA A 21 -3.54 4.15 -15.62
C ALA A 21 -3.63 4.60 -14.15
N GLN A 22 -4.82 4.96 -13.72
CA GLN A 22 -5.09 5.11 -12.28
C GLN A 22 -4.82 3.73 -11.69
N ALA A 23 -3.81 3.65 -10.82
CA ALA A 23 -3.52 2.43 -10.11
C ALA A 23 -4.79 1.99 -9.37
N GLN A 24 -5.45 0.97 -9.93
CA GLN A 24 -6.71 0.48 -9.37
C GLN A 24 -6.43 -0.06 -7.97
N VAL A 25 -7.21 0.37 -6.99
CA VAL A 25 -7.09 -0.14 -5.62
C VAL A 25 -7.31 -1.66 -5.65
N PRO A 26 -6.35 -2.47 -5.18
CA PRO A 26 -6.45 -3.91 -5.25
C PRO A 26 -7.73 -4.43 -4.59
N GLN A 27 -8.37 -5.42 -5.19
CA GLN A 27 -9.54 -6.08 -4.62
C GLN A 27 -9.11 -7.06 -3.53
N TYR A 28 -10.03 -7.40 -2.62
CA TYR A 28 -9.79 -8.49 -1.68
C TYR A 28 -9.86 -9.85 -2.37
N GLY A 29 -8.95 -10.73 -1.99
CA GLY A 29 -8.93 -12.14 -2.33
C GLY A 29 -9.36 -13.03 -1.17
N ALA A 30 -8.87 -14.26 -1.13
CA ALA A 30 -9.00 -15.12 0.04
C ALA A 30 -8.14 -14.59 1.19
N ASN A 31 -8.55 -14.83 2.44
CA ASN A 31 -7.76 -14.45 3.61
C ASN A 31 -6.41 -15.18 3.61
N ILE A 32 -5.38 -14.48 4.08
CA ILE A 32 -4.06 -15.04 4.27
C ILE A 32 -4.11 -16.24 5.22
N THR A 33 -3.44 -17.33 4.86
CA THR A 33 -3.28 -18.47 5.76
C THR A 33 -2.16 -18.22 6.78
N LEU A 34 -2.19 -18.94 7.92
CA LEU A 34 -1.12 -18.85 8.91
C LEU A 34 0.26 -19.21 8.34
N ASP A 35 0.34 -20.15 7.41
CA ASP A 35 1.61 -20.54 6.79
C ASP A 35 2.15 -19.44 5.85
N GLN A 36 1.28 -18.75 5.13
CA GLN A 36 1.65 -17.59 4.34
C GLN A 36 2.11 -16.44 5.25
N ALA A 37 1.37 -16.17 6.32
CA ALA A 37 1.71 -15.14 7.30
C ALA A 37 3.10 -15.39 7.93
N ARG A 38 3.39 -16.64 8.33
CA ARG A 38 4.71 -17.02 8.84
C ARG A 38 5.84 -16.77 7.84
N LYS A 39 5.63 -17.08 6.55
CA LYS A 39 6.64 -16.84 5.51
C LYS A 39 6.91 -15.35 5.32
N VAL A 40 5.86 -14.52 5.29
CA VAL A 40 5.98 -13.07 5.19
C VAL A 40 6.69 -12.51 6.41
N ALA A 41 6.30 -12.94 7.61
CA ALA A 41 6.93 -12.51 8.86
C ALA A 41 8.41 -12.89 8.92
N ALA A 42 8.77 -14.11 8.49
CA ALA A 42 10.15 -14.56 8.48
C ALA A 42 11.04 -13.71 7.55
N ALA A 43 10.53 -13.32 6.39
CA ALA A 43 11.23 -12.44 5.46
C ALA A 43 11.44 -11.03 6.06
N ALA A 44 10.42 -10.48 6.68
CA ALA A 44 10.48 -9.18 7.36
C ALA A 44 11.45 -9.21 8.55
N ASP A 45 11.42 -10.27 9.37
CA ASP A 45 12.33 -10.47 10.51
C ASP A 45 13.79 -10.58 10.03
N ALA A 46 14.05 -11.33 8.96
CA ALA A 46 15.39 -11.46 8.39
C ALA A 46 15.96 -10.10 7.97
N GLU A 47 15.17 -9.28 7.30
CA GLU A 47 15.60 -7.93 6.91
C GLU A 47 15.79 -7.01 8.13
N ALA A 48 14.90 -7.07 9.12
CA ALA A 48 15.03 -6.30 10.35
C ALA A 48 16.31 -6.66 11.11
N ARG A 49 16.63 -7.96 11.26
CA ARG A 49 17.86 -8.44 11.90
C ARG A 49 19.11 -7.99 11.16
N LYS A 50 19.12 -8.07 9.83
CA LYS A 50 20.23 -7.60 8.99
C LYS A 50 20.56 -6.13 9.24
N ASN A 51 19.55 -5.32 9.52
CA ASN A 51 19.71 -3.89 9.76
C ASN A 51 19.80 -3.53 11.26
N GLY A 52 19.74 -4.50 12.17
CA GLY A 52 19.78 -4.26 13.60
C GLY A 52 18.55 -3.54 14.17
N TRP A 53 17.39 -3.68 13.53
CA TRP A 53 16.14 -3.03 13.93
C TRP A 53 15.31 -3.93 14.86
N PRO A 54 15.14 -3.58 16.13
CA PRO A 54 14.22 -4.28 17.01
C PRO A 54 12.78 -3.84 16.69
N VAL A 55 12.05 -4.69 15.97
CA VAL A 55 10.69 -4.37 15.46
C VAL A 55 9.63 -5.30 16.01
N ALA A 56 8.37 -4.84 15.99
CA ALA A 56 7.18 -5.68 16.06
C ALA A 56 6.63 -5.88 14.63
N ILE A 57 6.24 -7.12 14.31
CA ILE A 57 5.67 -7.53 13.04
C ILE A 57 4.27 -8.05 13.29
N ALA A 58 3.26 -7.37 12.75
CA ALA A 58 1.87 -7.76 12.83
C ALA A 58 1.35 -8.10 11.43
N ILE A 59 0.68 -9.23 11.28
CA ILE A 59 0.02 -9.64 10.04
C ILE A 59 -1.44 -9.92 10.35
N VAL A 60 -2.31 -9.26 9.61
CA VAL A 60 -3.76 -9.38 9.74
C VAL A 60 -4.36 -9.91 8.42
N ASP A 61 -5.55 -10.44 8.49
CA ASP A 61 -6.34 -10.84 7.33
C ASP A 61 -7.09 -9.64 6.70
N ASN A 62 -7.89 -9.91 5.67
CA ASN A 62 -8.70 -8.92 4.97
C ASN A 62 -9.72 -8.18 5.84
N ALA A 63 -10.11 -8.76 6.98
CA ALA A 63 -11.01 -8.16 7.95
C ALA A 63 -10.26 -7.40 9.07
N GLY A 64 -8.93 -7.31 8.99
CA GLY A 64 -8.09 -6.68 10.00
C GLY A 64 -7.89 -7.54 11.25
N GLN A 65 -8.22 -8.85 11.20
CA GLN A 65 -8.02 -9.75 12.33
C GLN A 65 -6.60 -10.30 12.36
N MET A 66 -6.00 -10.36 13.56
CA MET A 66 -4.64 -10.85 13.75
C MET A 66 -4.50 -12.32 13.37
N VAL A 67 -3.58 -12.59 12.44
CA VAL A 67 -3.20 -13.96 12.01
C VAL A 67 -1.84 -14.34 12.59
N TYR A 68 -0.91 -13.39 12.66
CA TYR A 68 0.43 -13.61 13.17
C TYR A 68 0.99 -12.35 13.81
N PHE A 69 1.68 -12.52 14.94
CA PHE A 69 2.40 -11.44 15.60
C PHE A 69 3.75 -11.93 16.12
N GLN A 70 4.77 -11.10 15.95
CA GLN A 70 6.10 -11.33 16.49
C GLN A 70 6.68 -10.01 17.02
N ARG A 71 7.31 -10.07 18.18
CA ARG A 71 8.08 -8.97 18.75
C ARG A 71 9.53 -9.41 18.95
N ALA A 72 10.46 -8.68 18.37
CA ALA A 72 11.89 -8.88 18.66
C ALA A 72 12.23 -8.42 20.08
N ASP A 73 13.31 -8.97 20.64
CA ASP A 73 13.85 -8.49 21.90
C ASP A 73 14.23 -7.01 21.80
N ASN A 74 14.10 -6.28 22.88
CA ASN A 74 14.37 -4.84 22.96
C ASN A 74 13.49 -3.92 22.08
N THR A 75 12.42 -4.45 21.48
CA THR A 75 11.43 -3.60 20.81
C THR A 75 10.75 -2.69 21.83
N GLN A 76 10.68 -1.39 21.54
CA GLN A 76 10.00 -0.44 22.41
C GLN A 76 8.53 -0.81 22.59
N THR A 77 8.00 -0.61 23.80
CA THR A 77 6.64 -1.08 24.16
C THR A 77 5.55 -0.52 23.24
N GLY A 78 5.63 0.75 22.87
CA GLY A 78 4.63 1.39 21.99
C GLY A 78 4.60 0.82 20.57
N SER A 79 5.66 0.15 20.10
CA SER A 79 5.68 -0.44 18.76
C SER A 79 4.72 -1.61 18.59
N ILE A 80 4.24 -2.22 19.69
CA ILE A 80 3.29 -3.33 19.63
C ILE A 80 1.96 -2.84 19.03
N SER A 81 1.30 -1.91 19.70
CA SER A 81 0.02 -1.34 19.22
C SER A 81 0.19 -0.62 17.88
N VAL A 82 1.29 0.11 17.68
CA VAL A 82 1.56 0.79 16.40
C VAL A 82 1.71 -0.19 15.24
N ALA A 83 2.32 -1.36 15.45
CA ALA A 83 2.41 -2.38 14.39
C ALA A 83 1.04 -2.97 14.04
N GLU A 84 0.21 -3.24 15.06
CA GLU A 84 -1.17 -3.72 14.88
C GLU A 84 -2.01 -2.69 14.14
N ASP A 85 -2.03 -1.43 14.58
CA ASP A 85 -2.79 -0.35 13.96
C ASP A 85 -2.40 -0.12 12.50
N LYS A 86 -1.11 -0.19 12.18
CA LYS A 86 -0.64 -0.06 10.80
C LYS A 86 -1.06 -1.23 9.93
N ALA A 87 -1.01 -2.46 10.44
CA ALA A 87 -1.45 -3.64 9.71
C ALA A 87 -2.95 -3.58 9.41
N VAL A 88 -3.77 -3.28 10.43
CA VAL A 88 -5.22 -3.09 10.30
C VAL A 88 -5.53 -1.99 9.28
N SER A 89 -4.87 -0.84 9.41
CA SER A 89 -5.07 0.28 8.51
C SER A 89 -4.74 -0.07 7.05
N ALA A 90 -3.61 -0.75 6.80
CA ALA A 90 -3.25 -1.16 5.44
C ALA A 90 -4.27 -2.12 4.83
N ALA A 91 -4.75 -3.11 5.58
CA ALA A 91 -5.76 -4.06 5.14
C ALA A 91 -7.11 -3.37 4.87
N MET A 92 -7.62 -2.60 5.83
CA MET A 92 -8.95 -1.97 5.76
C MET A 92 -9.05 -0.92 4.65
N PHE A 93 -7.98 -0.13 4.44
CA PHE A 93 -7.96 0.93 3.42
C PHE A 93 -7.29 0.51 2.11
N ARG A 94 -6.85 -0.75 2.01
CA ARG A 94 -6.28 -1.39 0.79
C ARG A 94 -5.11 -0.60 0.18
N ARG A 95 -4.26 -0.05 1.04
CA ARG A 95 -3.09 0.76 0.64
C ARG A 95 -2.05 0.83 1.73
N SER A 96 -0.83 1.16 1.34
CA SER A 96 0.21 1.47 2.32
C SER A 96 -0.21 2.62 3.24
N THR A 97 0.10 2.52 4.53
CA THR A 97 -0.12 3.60 5.49
C THR A 97 0.72 4.85 5.20
N LYS A 98 1.80 4.72 4.40
CA LYS A 98 2.54 5.88 3.88
C LYS A 98 1.65 6.84 3.10
N VAL A 99 0.68 6.34 2.33
CA VAL A 99 -0.28 7.20 1.59
C VAL A 99 -1.09 8.07 2.54
N LEU A 100 -1.48 7.53 3.70
CA LEU A 100 -2.20 8.29 4.72
C LEU A 100 -1.28 9.30 5.41
N GLN A 101 -0.05 8.91 5.72
CA GLN A 101 0.97 9.78 6.29
C GLN A 101 1.25 10.98 5.37
N ASP A 102 1.48 10.74 4.08
CA ASP A 102 1.77 11.79 3.11
C ASP A 102 0.59 12.74 2.94
N ALA A 103 -0.65 12.22 2.97
CA ALA A 103 -1.84 13.05 2.92
C ALA A 103 -1.97 13.96 4.15
N VAL A 104 -1.68 13.46 5.35
CA VAL A 104 -1.66 14.27 6.59
C VAL A 104 -0.57 15.32 6.52
N ALA A 105 0.64 14.95 6.08
CA ALA A 105 1.77 15.87 5.94
C ALA A 105 1.48 17.00 4.92
N GLY A 106 0.68 16.72 3.89
CA GLY A 106 0.21 17.72 2.92
C GLY A 106 -0.82 18.70 3.48
N GLY A 107 -1.38 18.46 4.65
CA GLY A 107 -2.35 19.34 5.31
C GLY A 107 -3.73 19.35 4.63
N GLY A 108 -4.46 20.46 4.80
CA GLY A 108 -5.78 20.64 4.20
C GLY A 108 -6.75 19.50 4.51
N ALA A 109 -7.39 18.91 3.49
CA ALA A 109 -8.32 17.80 3.66
C ALA A 109 -7.66 16.51 4.20
N GLY A 110 -6.33 16.36 4.07
CA GLY A 110 -5.59 15.20 4.52
C GLY A 110 -5.58 15.04 6.05
N VAL A 111 -5.71 16.14 6.81
CA VAL A 111 -5.72 16.08 8.29
C VAL A 111 -6.90 15.29 8.85
N ARG A 112 -7.96 15.07 8.06
CA ARG A 112 -9.11 14.25 8.49
C ARG A 112 -8.75 12.79 8.75
N PHE A 113 -7.65 12.28 8.18
CA PHE A 113 -7.16 10.93 8.45
C PHE A 113 -6.73 10.72 9.91
N LEU A 114 -6.41 11.78 10.65
CA LEU A 114 -6.13 11.71 12.10
C LEU A 114 -7.35 11.32 12.93
N GLY A 115 -8.55 11.57 12.43
CA GLY A 115 -9.82 11.24 13.11
C GLY A 115 -10.48 9.96 12.57
N MET A 116 -9.83 9.24 11.65
CA MET A 116 -10.41 8.01 11.11
C MET A 116 -10.25 6.85 12.09
N ARG A 117 -11.35 6.14 12.32
CA ARG A 117 -11.31 4.85 13.02
C ARG A 117 -10.47 3.87 12.19
N ASP A 118 -9.63 3.09 12.84
CA ASP A 118 -8.74 2.09 12.22
C ASP A 118 -7.76 2.68 11.18
N GLY A 119 -7.64 4.01 11.11
CA GLY A 119 -6.71 4.73 10.26
C GLY A 119 -5.42 5.06 10.99
N SER A 120 -4.29 4.47 10.60
CA SER A 120 -2.97 4.80 11.14
C SER A 120 -2.14 5.54 10.09
N PRO A 121 -2.00 6.87 10.17
CA PRO A 121 -1.19 7.64 9.22
C PRO A 121 0.30 7.63 9.59
N ILE A 122 0.83 6.45 9.85
CA ILE A 122 2.24 6.21 10.17
C ILE A 122 2.78 5.17 9.19
N GLU A 123 3.82 5.51 8.45
CA GLU A 123 4.46 4.63 7.47
C GLU A 123 4.88 3.28 8.07
N GLY A 124 4.81 2.21 7.29
CA GLY A 124 5.25 0.84 7.64
C GLY A 124 4.15 -0.22 7.54
N GLY A 125 2.86 0.16 7.40
CA GLY A 125 1.79 -0.76 7.04
C GLY A 125 1.76 -0.98 5.52
N LEU A 126 1.76 -2.24 5.09
CA LEU A 126 1.75 -2.63 3.68
C LEU A 126 0.64 -3.65 3.43
N VAL A 127 0.08 -3.64 2.23
CA VAL A 127 -0.83 -4.70 1.78
C VAL A 127 -0.01 -5.92 1.30
N ILE A 128 -0.49 -7.12 1.65
CA ILE A 128 0.06 -8.38 1.13
C ILE A 128 -0.85 -8.82 -0.01
N THR A 129 -0.26 -9.13 -1.17
CA THR A 129 -1.06 -9.49 -2.35
C THR A 129 -0.60 -10.81 -2.96
N VAL A 130 -1.58 -11.56 -3.48
CA VAL A 130 -1.38 -12.72 -4.35
C VAL A 130 -2.25 -12.53 -5.59
N ASP A 131 -1.67 -12.69 -6.77
CA ASP A 131 -2.35 -12.48 -8.06
C ASP A 131 -3.10 -11.13 -8.15
N GLY A 132 -2.49 -10.07 -7.59
CA GLY A 132 -3.04 -8.72 -7.59
C GLY A 132 -4.21 -8.49 -6.62
N LYS A 133 -4.57 -9.47 -5.80
CA LYS A 133 -5.61 -9.37 -4.77
C LYS A 133 -5.00 -9.34 -3.38
N ILE A 134 -5.57 -8.55 -2.49
CA ILE A 134 -5.18 -8.50 -1.07
C ILE A 134 -5.63 -9.78 -0.37
N ILE A 135 -4.71 -10.37 0.39
CA ILE A 135 -4.97 -11.59 1.17
C ILE A 135 -4.82 -11.35 2.65
#